data_93ab753e1aca72b5623395b8a65c2211
#
_entry.id   93ab753e1aca72b5623395b8a65c2211
#
_cell.length_a   1.000
_cell.length_b   1.000
_cell.length_c   1.000
_cell.angle_alpha   90.00
_cell.angle_beta   90.00
_cell.angle_gamma   90.00
#
_symmetry.space_group_name_H-M   'P 1'
#
loop_
_entity.id
_entity.type
_entity.pdbx_description
1 polymer ?
#
loop_
_entity_poly.entity_id
_entity_poly.type
_entity_poly.pdbx_seq_one_letter_code
_entity_poly.pdbx_strand_id
1 'polypeptide(L)'
;YSWGCIAQPMKQMIQVSVVPNSENWLYKLGKDAVFTVTVTKNGIPMKGIKIRYELSQDMLEPFKQKELLLKDGITTINAGTLRKAGFLRCRAFVTIKGNTYEGRGTAGYEPHTLLPTTEMPADFQLFWEQAKAGNKEIAMNPCLRLLPEKCTSKVDVYELSVQSFQRGSRMFGILCIPKTEKKCPALLRLPGAGVRPYEGHIAEAEKG
;
A
#
# COMPACT_ATOMS: atom_id res chain seq x y z
N TYR A 1 38.40 -4.15 16.30
CA TYR A 1 37.48 -4.36 15.17
C TYR A 1 36.19 -4.90 15.72
N SER A 2 35.16 -4.04 15.84
CA SER A 2 33.80 -4.43 16.24
C SER A 2 33.07 -4.90 14.98
N TRP A 3 32.78 -6.17 14.90
CA TRP A 3 31.88 -6.73 13.88
C TRP A 3 30.45 -6.40 14.30
N GLY A 4 29.86 -5.43 13.65
CA GLY A 4 28.43 -5.17 13.79
C GLY A 4 27.65 -6.39 13.29
N CYS A 5 27.01 -7.11 14.20
CA CYS A 5 26.09 -8.18 13.86
C CYS A 5 24.86 -7.54 13.22
N ILE A 6 24.75 -7.58 11.89
CA ILE A 6 23.53 -7.20 11.18
C ILE A 6 22.48 -8.29 11.51
N ALA A 7 21.57 -7.97 12.42
CA ALA A 7 20.45 -8.83 12.72
C ALA A 7 19.62 -9.03 11.44
N GLN A 8 19.61 -10.25 10.92
CA GLN A 8 18.69 -10.59 9.83
C GLN A 8 17.26 -10.35 10.29
N PRO A 9 16.37 -9.81 9.44
CA PRO A 9 14.97 -9.63 9.79
C PRO A 9 14.41 -11.01 10.21
N MET A 10 13.94 -11.10 11.45
CA MET A 10 13.35 -12.34 11.97
C MET A 10 12.18 -12.74 11.11
N LYS A 11 12.32 -13.82 10.36
CA LYS A 11 11.22 -14.44 9.62
C LYS A 11 10.11 -14.77 10.63
N GLN A 12 8.88 -14.37 10.33
CA GLN A 12 7.75 -14.68 11.21
C GLN A 12 7.71 -16.19 11.45
N MET A 13 7.91 -16.60 12.70
CA MET A 13 7.90 -18.02 13.08
C MET A 13 6.51 -18.65 12.87
N ILE A 14 5.43 -17.87 12.99
CA ILE A 14 4.05 -18.30 12.81
C ILE A 14 3.47 -17.55 11.61
N GLN A 15 2.92 -18.31 10.68
CA GLN A 15 2.30 -17.78 9.47
C GLN A 15 0.89 -18.37 9.33
N VAL A 16 -0.07 -17.50 9.07
CA VAL A 16 -1.45 -17.86 8.70
C VAL A 16 -1.61 -17.57 7.22
N SER A 17 -1.93 -18.60 6.44
CA SER A 17 -2.19 -18.47 5.00
C SER A 17 -3.66 -18.72 4.73
N VAL A 18 -4.28 -17.90 3.88
CA VAL A 18 -5.67 -18.04 3.44
C VAL A 18 -5.69 -17.90 1.92
N VAL A 19 -5.97 -18.99 1.22
CA VAL A 19 -5.87 -19.05 -0.24
C VAL A 19 -7.20 -19.57 -0.81
N PRO A 20 -7.83 -18.83 -1.75
CA PRO A 20 -9.01 -19.32 -2.44
C PRO A 20 -8.68 -20.44 -3.41
N ASN A 21 -9.67 -21.31 -3.70
CA ASN A 21 -9.50 -22.49 -4.56
C ASN A 21 -9.49 -22.20 -6.06
N SER A 22 -9.52 -20.93 -6.45
CA SER A 22 -9.35 -20.50 -7.85
C SER A 22 -7.90 -20.09 -8.09
N GLU A 23 -7.28 -20.57 -9.15
CA GLU A 23 -5.87 -20.32 -9.50
C GLU A 23 -5.55 -18.81 -9.62
N ASN A 24 -6.45 -18.05 -10.24
CA ASN A 24 -6.30 -16.60 -10.44
C ASN A 24 -7.11 -15.77 -9.44
N TRP A 25 -7.71 -16.41 -8.42
CA TRP A 25 -8.55 -15.79 -7.39
C TRP A 25 -9.84 -15.13 -7.92
N LEU A 26 -10.21 -15.41 -9.17
CA LEU A 26 -11.40 -14.88 -9.82
C LEU A 26 -12.52 -15.92 -9.89
N TYR A 27 -13.74 -15.44 -9.74
CA TYR A 27 -14.96 -16.25 -9.71
C TYR A 27 -16.04 -15.62 -10.59
N LYS A 28 -16.85 -16.48 -11.19
CA LYS A 28 -18.15 -16.08 -11.76
C LYS A 28 -19.18 -15.91 -10.66
N LEU A 29 -20.13 -15.00 -10.85
CA LEU A 29 -21.27 -14.83 -9.95
C LEU A 29 -22.00 -16.16 -9.75
N GLY A 30 -22.44 -16.44 -8.53
CA GLY A 30 -23.13 -17.69 -8.18
C GLY A 30 -22.23 -18.90 -7.92
N LYS A 31 -20.90 -18.82 -8.18
CA LYS A 31 -19.95 -19.90 -7.87
C LYS A 31 -19.39 -19.73 -6.47
N ASP A 32 -19.43 -20.79 -5.66
CA ASP A 32 -18.89 -20.74 -4.30
C ASP A 32 -17.36 -20.60 -4.29
N ALA A 33 -16.87 -19.70 -3.44
CA ALA A 33 -15.45 -19.59 -3.09
C ALA A 33 -15.17 -20.45 -1.86
N VAL A 34 -14.14 -21.29 -1.96
CA VAL A 34 -13.64 -22.10 -0.86
C VAL A 34 -12.22 -21.65 -0.54
N PHE A 35 -12.00 -21.22 0.70
CA PHE A 35 -10.67 -20.82 1.17
C PHE A 35 -10.00 -21.94 1.92
N THR A 36 -8.77 -22.25 1.56
CA THR A 36 -7.89 -23.11 2.34
C THR A 36 -7.11 -22.26 3.34
N VAL A 37 -7.29 -22.54 4.61
CA VAL A 37 -6.56 -21.88 5.71
C VAL A 37 -5.51 -22.84 6.23
N THR A 38 -4.26 -22.38 6.26
CA THR A 38 -3.12 -23.12 6.80
C THR A 38 -2.41 -22.28 7.85
N VAL A 39 -2.11 -22.88 8.99
CA VAL A 39 -1.30 -22.25 10.03
C VAL A 39 -0.02 -23.03 10.21
N THR A 40 1.12 -22.36 10.04
CA THR A 40 2.43 -22.99 10.17
C THR A 40 3.28 -22.30 11.22
N LYS A 41 4.17 -23.07 11.84
CA LYS A 41 5.29 -22.57 12.64
C LYS A 41 6.59 -23.03 11.98
N ASN A 42 7.44 -22.11 11.58
CA ASN A 42 8.67 -22.41 10.82
C ASN A 42 8.42 -23.28 9.57
N GLY A 43 7.30 -23.06 8.88
CA GLY A 43 6.91 -23.83 7.70
C GLY A 43 6.22 -25.16 7.98
N ILE A 44 6.14 -25.60 9.24
CA ILE A 44 5.50 -26.88 9.65
C ILE A 44 4.06 -26.60 10.09
N PRO A 45 3.05 -27.35 9.57
CA PRO A 45 1.65 -27.19 9.98
C PRO A 45 1.44 -27.39 11.47
N MET A 46 0.70 -26.50 12.11
CA MET A 46 0.39 -26.54 13.54
C MET A 46 -0.90 -27.32 13.78
N LYS A 47 -0.77 -28.51 14.39
CA LYS A 47 -1.92 -29.37 14.69
C LYS A 47 -2.61 -29.00 16.01
N GLY A 48 -3.92 -29.27 16.10
CA GLY A 48 -4.69 -29.12 17.32
C GLY A 48 -4.87 -27.69 17.81
N ILE A 49 -4.80 -26.69 16.92
CA ILE A 49 -4.97 -25.27 17.28
C ILE A 49 -6.36 -24.76 16.90
N LYS A 50 -6.87 -23.83 17.71
CA LYS A 50 -8.09 -23.09 17.39
C LYS A 50 -7.77 -21.86 16.56
N ILE A 51 -8.56 -21.63 15.52
CA ILE A 51 -8.59 -20.39 14.76
C ILE A 51 -9.97 -19.76 14.86
N ARG A 52 -10.03 -18.45 14.79
CA ARG A 52 -11.24 -17.68 14.50
C ARG A 52 -11.16 -17.20 13.05
N TYR A 53 -12.25 -17.33 12.31
CA TYR A 53 -12.32 -16.76 10.96
C TYR A 53 -13.52 -15.82 10.80
N GLU A 54 -13.38 -14.90 9.87
CA GLU A 54 -14.37 -13.91 9.49
C GLU A 54 -14.56 -13.90 7.98
N LEU A 55 -15.81 -13.80 7.54
CA LEU A 55 -16.18 -13.59 6.13
C LEU A 55 -16.86 -12.25 6.00
N SER A 56 -16.38 -11.43 5.05
CA SER A 56 -16.95 -10.11 4.75
C SER A 56 -16.98 -9.85 3.25
N GLN A 57 -17.84 -8.93 2.82
CA GLN A 57 -17.70 -8.34 1.50
C GLN A 57 -16.68 -7.21 1.58
N ASP A 58 -15.60 -7.29 0.80
CA ASP A 58 -14.52 -6.30 0.77
C ASP A 58 -14.07 -5.87 2.18
N MET A 59 -14.10 -4.57 2.48
CA MET A 59 -13.72 -4.00 3.78
C MET A 59 -14.92 -3.78 4.72
N LEU A 60 -16.10 -4.32 4.36
CA LEU A 60 -17.31 -4.20 5.17
C LEU A 60 -17.24 -5.08 6.42
N GLU A 61 -18.17 -4.83 7.35
CA GLU A 61 -18.33 -5.65 8.55
C GLU A 61 -18.55 -7.13 8.22
N PRO A 62 -17.97 -8.05 9.00
CA PRO A 62 -18.14 -9.47 8.78
C PRO A 62 -19.60 -9.92 8.94
N PHE A 63 -20.14 -10.58 7.93
CA PHE A 63 -21.47 -11.21 8.01
C PHE A 63 -21.44 -12.61 8.64
N LYS A 64 -20.24 -13.20 8.81
CA LYS A 64 -20.06 -14.51 9.45
C LYS A 64 -18.74 -14.55 10.20
N GLN A 65 -18.81 -15.00 11.45
CA GLN A 65 -17.65 -15.28 12.30
C GLN A 65 -17.82 -16.65 12.95
N LYS A 66 -16.78 -17.45 12.97
CA LYS A 66 -16.77 -18.76 13.63
C LYS A 66 -15.37 -19.12 14.14
N GLU A 67 -15.35 -19.99 15.14
CA GLU A 67 -14.14 -20.68 15.58
C GLU A 67 -14.09 -22.08 15.02
N LEU A 68 -12.92 -22.55 14.66
CA LEU A 68 -12.64 -23.89 14.18
C LEU A 68 -11.38 -24.46 14.84
N LEU A 69 -11.39 -25.78 15.06
CA LEU A 69 -10.21 -26.52 15.46
C LEU A 69 -9.51 -27.09 14.22
N LEU A 70 -8.27 -26.66 13.97
CA LEU A 70 -7.41 -27.23 12.94
C LEU A 70 -6.74 -28.52 13.47
N LYS A 71 -7.30 -29.67 13.12
CA LYS A 71 -6.72 -30.97 13.56
C LYS A 71 -5.30 -31.16 13.01
N ASP A 72 -5.10 -30.88 11.73
CA ASP A 72 -3.83 -31.11 11.00
C ASP A 72 -3.14 -29.83 10.54
N GLY A 73 -3.49 -28.68 11.12
CA GLY A 73 -2.93 -27.37 10.76
C GLY A 73 -3.46 -26.79 9.45
N ILE A 74 -4.46 -27.44 8.85
CA ILE A 74 -5.14 -27.01 7.60
C ILE A 74 -6.63 -27.26 7.71
N THR A 75 -7.42 -26.39 7.09
CA THR A 75 -8.87 -26.56 6.94
C THR A 75 -9.36 -25.80 5.70
N THR A 76 -10.58 -26.15 5.26
CA THR A 76 -11.27 -25.41 4.20
C THR A 76 -12.50 -24.71 4.76
N ILE A 77 -12.76 -23.51 4.25
CA ILE A 77 -13.91 -22.67 4.63
C ILE A 77 -14.68 -22.36 3.35
N ASN A 78 -15.90 -22.92 3.24
CA ASN A 78 -16.83 -22.48 2.21
C ASN A 78 -17.39 -21.11 2.61
N ALA A 79 -17.03 -20.08 1.81
CA ALA A 79 -17.45 -18.70 2.02
C ALA A 79 -18.76 -18.35 1.31
N GLY A 80 -19.29 -19.29 0.52
CA GLY A 80 -20.44 -19.04 -0.35
C GLY A 80 -20.07 -18.24 -1.59
N THR A 81 -21.00 -17.46 -2.09
CA THR A 81 -20.87 -16.74 -3.34
C THR A 81 -21.38 -15.32 -3.26
N LEU A 82 -21.03 -14.49 -4.25
CA LEU A 82 -21.64 -13.18 -4.49
C LEU A 82 -22.63 -13.25 -5.67
N ARG A 83 -23.66 -12.43 -5.59
CA ARG A 83 -24.67 -12.24 -6.66
C ARG A 83 -24.47 -10.95 -7.45
N LYS A 84 -23.51 -10.12 -7.03
CA LYS A 84 -23.09 -8.88 -7.70
C LYS A 84 -21.57 -8.87 -7.75
N ALA A 85 -21.02 -8.20 -8.75
CA ALA A 85 -19.58 -7.98 -8.85
C ALA A 85 -19.03 -7.36 -7.56
N GLY A 86 -17.86 -7.82 -7.14
CA GLY A 86 -17.26 -7.38 -5.88
C GLY A 86 -16.24 -8.37 -5.35
N PHE A 87 -15.91 -8.24 -4.07
CA PHE A 87 -14.90 -9.03 -3.41
C PHE A 87 -15.43 -9.70 -2.16
N LEU A 88 -15.16 -11.00 -2.02
CA LEU A 88 -15.48 -11.80 -0.84
C LEU A 88 -14.18 -12.12 -0.11
N ARG A 89 -14.04 -11.62 1.11
CA ARG A 89 -12.82 -11.72 1.91
C ARG A 89 -12.99 -12.72 3.06
N CYS A 90 -11.98 -13.56 3.21
CA CYS A 90 -11.81 -14.42 4.38
C CYS A 90 -10.59 -13.96 5.18
N ARG A 91 -10.77 -13.69 6.46
CA ARG A 91 -9.69 -13.43 7.43
C ARG A 91 -9.65 -14.57 8.43
N ALA A 92 -8.47 -15.05 8.75
CA ALA A 92 -8.27 -16.09 9.75
C ALA A 92 -7.26 -15.62 10.80
N PHE A 93 -7.56 -15.88 12.06
CA PHE A 93 -6.77 -15.43 13.20
C PHE A 93 -6.42 -16.62 14.09
N VAL A 94 -5.17 -16.64 14.57
CA VAL A 94 -4.73 -17.57 15.59
C VAL A 94 -4.04 -16.81 16.71
N THR A 95 -4.36 -17.12 17.95
CA THR A 95 -3.69 -16.53 19.12
C THR A 95 -2.78 -17.57 19.77
N ILE A 96 -1.48 -17.26 19.84
CA ILE A 96 -0.47 -18.15 20.40
C ILE A 96 0.37 -17.36 21.41
N LYS A 97 0.39 -17.82 22.65
CA LYS A 97 1.12 -17.15 23.75
C LYS A 97 0.80 -15.65 23.86
N GLY A 98 -0.50 -15.28 23.73
CA GLY A 98 -0.97 -13.91 23.84
C GLY A 98 -0.80 -13.05 22.56
N ASN A 99 -0.09 -13.53 21.55
CA ASN A 99 0.06 -12.83 20.27
C ASN A 99 -0.95 -13.34 19.24
N THR A 100 -1.61 -12.44 18.54
CA THR A 100 -2.57 -12.78 17.48
C THR A 100 -1.90 -12.59 16.11
N TYR A 101 -1.99 -13.63 15.30
CA TYR A 101 -1.50 -13.69 13.93
C TYR A 101 -2.69 -13.74 12.98
N GLU A 102 -2.62 -12.99 11.89
CA GLU A 102 -3.68 -12.89 10.89
C GLU A 102 -3.20 -13.38 9.53
N GLY A 103 -4.09 -14.09 8.82
CA GLY A 103 -4.00 -14.33 7.39
C GLY A 103 -5.28 -13.86 6.71
N ARG A 104 -5.18 -13.46 5.45
CA ARG A 104 -6.33 -13.04 4.65
C ARG A 104 -6.21 -13.49 3.20
N GLY A 105 -7.36 -13.86 2.61
CA GLY A 105 -7.51 -14.13 1.19
C GLY A 105 -8.78 -13.47 0.68
N THR A 106 -8.80 -13.08 -0.59
CA THR A 106 -9.93 -12.38 -1.20
C THR A 106 -10.27 -13.03 -2.54
N ALA A 107 -11.53 -13.40 -2.73
CA ALA A 107 -12.08 -13.90 -3.98
C ALA A 107 -12.72 -12.74 -4.75
N GLY A 108 -12.27 -12.48 -5.98
CA GLY A 108 -12.82 -11.45 -6.86
C GLY A 108 -13.93 -12.01 -7.72
N TYR A 109 -15.14 -11.48 -7.60
CA TYR A 109 -16.30 -11.85 -8.40
C TYR A 109 -16.51 -10.82 -9.50
N GLU A 110 -16.16 -11.21 -10.73
CA GLU A 110 -16.27 -10.38 -11.93
C GLU A 110 -15.81 -8.92 -11.73
N PRO A 111 -14.61 -8.68 -11.14
CA PRO A 111 -14.19 -7.33 -10.73
C PRO A 111 -14.07 -6.36 -11.91
N HIS A 112 -13.93 -6.87 -13.13
CA HIS A 112 -13.86 -6.05 -14.35
C HIS A 112 -15.21 -5.43 -14.75
N THR A 113 -16.31 -5.89 -14.13
CA THR A 113 -17.65 -5.34 -14.36
C THR A 113 -18.10 -4.35 -13.28
N LEU A 114 -17.22 -4.08 -12.30
CA LEU A 114 -17.49 -3.06 -11.28
C LEU A 114 -17.60 -1.68 -11.92
N LEU A 115 -18.70 -1.02 -11.65
CA LEU A 115 -18.94 0.35 -12.07
C LEU A 115 -18.50 1.33 -10.98
N PRO A 116 -18.01 2.52 -11.35
CA PRO A 116 -17.77 3.58 -10.39
C PRO A 116 -19.04 3.88 -9.58
N THR A 117 -18.88 4.18 -8.29
CA THR A 117 -19.99 4.59 -7.42
C THR A 117 -20.43 6.03 -7.64
N THR A 118 -19.55 6.81 -8.27
CA THR A 118 -19.79 8.22 -8.62
C THR A 118 -19.37 8.45 -10.07
N GLU A 119 -20.09 9.30 -10.75
CA GLU A 119 -19.70 9.77 -12.08
C GLU A 119 -18.69 10.91 -11.98
N MET A 120 -17.89 11.06 -13.02
CA MET A 120 -17.01 12.21 -13.12
C MET A 120 -17.86 13.49 -13.26
N PRO A 121 -17.62 14.54 -12.46
CA PRO A 121 -18.33 15.80 -12.61
C PRO A 121 -18.28 16.32 -14.06
N ALA A 122 -19.39 16.81 -14.57
CA ALA A 122 -19.50 17.26 -15.96
C ALA A 122 -18.51 18.41 -16.29
N ASP A 123 -18.16 19.19 -15.30
CA ASP A 123 -17.23 20.32 -15.41
C ASP A 123 -15.77 19.97 -15.08
N PHE A 124 -15.46 18.69 -14.79
CA PHE A 124 -14.11 18.27 -14.35
C PHE A 124 -13.00 18.77 -15.28
N GLN A 125 -13.16 18.59 -16.58
CA GLN A 125 -12.15 18.99 -17.55
C GLN A 125 -12.00 20.53 -17.59
N LEU A 126 -13.12 21.24 -17.66
CA LEU A 126 -13.16 22.70 -17.68
C LEU A 126 -12.54 23.30 -16.42
N PHE A 127 -12.88 22.77 -15.26
CA PHE A 127 -12.30 23.18 -13.96
C PHE A 127 -10.76 23.11 -13.99
N TRP A 128 -10.20 21.97 -14.44
CA TRP A 128 -8.75 21.81 -14.47
C TRP A 128 -8.07 22.64 -15.55
N GLU A 129 -8.70 22.88 -16.69
CA GLU A 129 -8.19 23.78 -17.74
C GLU A 129 -8.12 25.21 -17.22
N GLN A 130 -9.16 25.71 -16.58
CA GLN A 130 -9.19 27.02 -15.97
C GLN A 130 -8.16 27.16 -14.84
N ALA A 131 -8.04 26.16 -13.96
CA ALA A 131 -7.05 26.16 -12.90
C ALA A 131 -5.61 26.22 -13.44
N LYS A 132 -5.32 25.46 -14.49
CA LYS A 132 -4.00 25.47 -15.16
C LYS A 132 -3.74 26.81 -15.86
N ALA A 133 -4.75 27.39 -16.55
CA ALA A 133 -4.64 28.67 -17.19
C ALA A 133 -4.34 29.76 -16.15
N GLY A 134 -5.11 29.85 -15.08
CA GLY A 134 -4.87 30.80 -14.00
C GLY A 134 -3.48 30.63 -13.35
N ASN A 135 -3.01 29.39 -13.17
CA ASN A 135 -1.68 29.17 -12.62
C ASN A 135 -0.54 29.65 -13.57
N LYS A 136 -0.74 29.62 -14.88
CA LYS A 136 0.26 30.13 -15.87
C LYS A 136 0.47 31.62 -15.79
N GLU A 137 -0.54 32.39 -15.35
CA GLU A 137 -0.46 33.85 -15.19
C GLU A 137 0.39 34.26 -13.97
N ILE A 138 0.77 33.32 -13.12
CA ILE A 138 1.51 33.57 -11.88
C ILE A 138 2.94 33.05 -12.05
N ALA A 139 3.92 33.95 -11.96
CA ALA A 139 5.32 33.57 -12.00
C ALA A 139 5.65 32.59 -10.84
N MET A 140 6.33 31.50 -11.15
CA MET A 140 6.71 30.46 -10.17
C MET A 140 7.62 30.98 -9.04
N ASN A 141 8.44 31.99 -9.34
CA ASN A 141 9.39 32.61 -8.39
C ASN A 141 10.09 31.59 -7.48
N PRO A 142 10.90 30.67 -8.03
CA PRO A 142 11.57 29.66 -7.23
C PRO A 142 12.59 30.34 -6.28
N CYS A 143 12.57 29.90 -5.03
CA CYS A 143 13.57 30.29 -4.05
C CYS A 143 14.28 29.04 -3.56
N LEU A 144 15.61 29.03 -3.64
CA LEU A 144 16.47 27.92 -3.26
C LEU A 144 17.32 28.33 -2.07
N ARG A 145 17.30 27.55 -1.00
CA ARG A 145 18.17 27.69 0.16
C ARG A 145 19.00 26.42 0.30
N LEU A 146 20.32 26.54 0.13
CA LEU A 146 21.23 25.40 0.32
C LEU A 146 21.11 24.86 1.75
N LEU A 147 21.13 23.55 1.91
CA LEU A 147 21.18 22.83 3.17
C LEU A 147 22.53 22.11 3.28
N PRO A 148 23.61 22.81 3.72
CA PRO A 148 24.97 22.25 3.71
C PRO A 148 25.09 20.96 4.51
N GLU A 149 24.32 20.84 5.60
CA GLU A 149 24.28 19.67 6.48
C GLU A 149 23.72 18.41 5.81
N LYS A 150 23.01 18.58 4.69
CA LYS A 150 22.44 17.47 3.89
C LYS A 150 23.20 17.21 2.60
N CYS A 151 24.12 18.10 2.21
CA CYS A 151 24.91 17.92 1.00
C CYS A 151 25.91 16.78 1.13
N THR A 152 26.17 16.10 0.00
CA THR A 152 27.23 15.08 -0.09
C THR A 152 28.31 15.54 -1.07
N SER A 153 29.37 14.74 -1.23
CA SER A 153 30.40 14.99 -2.25
C SER A 153 29.83 14.96 -3.67
N LYS A 154 28.66 14.31 -3.87
CA LYS A 154 28.03 14.08 -5.19
C LYS A 154 26.74 14.86 -5.41
N VAL A 155 26.09 15.38 -4.35
CA VAL A 155 24.76 15.98 -4.43
C VAL A 155 24.71 17.25 -3.61
N ASP A 156 24.16 18.32 -4.20
CA ASP A 156 23.74 19.51 -3.47
C ASP A 156 22.25 19.40 -3.13
N VAL A 157 21.92 19.74 -1.88
CA VAL A 157 20.55 19.64 -1.35
C VAL A 157 20.06 21.02 -0.99
N TYR A 158 18.88 21.35 -1.52
CA TYR A 158 18.24 22.65 -1.32
C TYR A 158 16.84 22.49 -0.72
N GLU A 159 16.48 23.38 0.17
CA GLU A 159 15.09 23.68 0.41
C GLU A 159 14.60 24.53 -0.78
N LEU A 160 13.59 24.04 -1.47
CA LEU A 160 12.93 24.71 -2.58
C LEU A 160 11.60 25.28 -2.10
N SER A 161 11.31 26.53 -2.44
CA SER A 161 9.92 27.02 -2.39
C SER A 161 9.52 27.64 -3.70
N VAL A 162 8.29 27.41 -4.11
CA VAL A 162 7.72 27.95 -5.35
C VAL A 162 6.37 28.62 -5.06
N GLN A 163 6.07 29.67 -5.81
CA GLN A 163 4.76 30.32 -5.74
C GLN A 163 3.70 29.36 -6.27
N SER A 164 2.63 29.17 -5.50
CA SER A 164 1.43 28.43 -5.91
C SER A 164 0.46 29.33 -6.69
N PHE A 165 -0.68 28.78 -7.11
CA PHE A 165 -1.70 29.47 -7.89
C PHE A 165 -2.33 30.70 -7.20
N GLN A 166 -2.22 30.81 -5.87
CA GLN A 166 -2.63 32.00 -5.11
C GLN A 166 -1.40 32.81 -4.72
N ARG A 167 -1.40 34.12 -5.02
CA ARG A 167 -0.31 35.02 -4.65
C ARG A 167 -0.07 35.01 -3.14
N GLY A 168 1.20 34.85 -2.74
CA GLY A 168 1.60 34.71 -1.34
C GLY A 168 1.51 33.29 -0.78
N SER A 169 0.84 32.37 -1.46
CA SER A 169 0.84 30.94 -1.09
C SER A 169 2.03 30.23 -1.74
N ARG A 170 2.90 29.65 -0.93
CA ARG A 170 4.09 28.94 -1.41
C ARG A 170 4.03 27.45 -1.09
N MET A 171 4.49 26.64 -2.03
CA MET A 171 4.75 25.21 -1.82
C MET A 171 6.23 25.02 -1.50
N PHE A 172 6.51 24.12 -0.56
CA PHE A 172 7.86 23.79 -0.13
C PHE A 172 8.21 22.36 -0.48
N GLY A 173 9.49 22.12 -0.75
CA GLY A 173 10.03 20.81 -1.06
C GLY A 173 11.54 20.75 -0.85
N ILE A 174 12.11 19.57 -1.03
CA ILE A 174 13.57 19.35 -1.04
C ILE A 174 13.99 19.02 -2.47
N LEU A 175 14.96 19.76 -2.98
CA LEU A 175 15.57 19.54 -4.29
C LEU A 175 16.99 18.99 -4.10
N CYS A 176 17.24 17.81 -4.67
CA CYS A 176 18.55 17.18 -4.69
C CYS A 176 19.11 17.27 -6.11
N ILE A 177 20.25 17.93 -6.27
CA ILE A 177 20.89 18.17 -7.59
C ILE A 177 22.21 17.40 -7.61
N PRO A 178 22.41 16.43 -8.53
CA PRO A 178 23.70 15.79 -8.73
C PRO A 178 24.78 16.79 -9.16
N LYS A 179 25.96 16.72 -8.58
CA LYS A 179 27.17 17.50 -8.98
C LYS A 179 27.80 16.89 -10.22
N THR A 180 27.14 17.03 -11.34
CA THR A 180 27.59 16.51 -12.64
C THR A 180 27.31 17.51 -13.75
N GLU A 181 28.15 17.51 -14.77
CA GLU A 181 27.93 18.33 -15.98
C GLU A 181 26.93 17.68 -16.95
N LYS A 182 26.55 16.42 -16.73
CA LYS A 182 25.59 15.70 -17.56
C LYS A 182 24.17 16.13 -17.22
N LYS A 183 23.32 16.19 -18.25
CA LYS A 183 21.87 16.36 -18.04
C LYS A 183 21.31 15.08 -17.43
N CYS A 184 20.71 15.21 -16.26
CA CYS A 184 20.01 14.11 -15.56
C CYS A 184 18.50 14.21 -15.78
N PRO A 185 17.79 13.09 -15.79
CA PRO A 185 16.32 13.13 -15.76
C PRO A 185 15.83 13.71 -14.43
N ALA A 186 14.72 14.44 -14.47
CA ALA A 186 14.10 14.96 -13.25
C ALA A 186 13.05 13.98 -12.72
N LEU A 187 13.10 13.70 -11.43
CA LEU A 187 12.13 12.86 -10.72
C LEU A 187 11.37 13.70 -9.71
N LEU A 188 10.06 13.91 -9.94
CA LEU A 188 9.17 14.52 -8.96
C LEU A 188 8.56 13.42 -8.07
N ARG A 189 8.82 13.52 -6.76
CA ARG A 189 8.18 12.67 -5.75
C ARG A 189 7.19 13.49 -4.94
N LEU A 190 5.93 13.07 -4.95
CA LEU A 190 4.88 13.64 -4.12
C LEU A 190 4.75 12.84 -2.82
N PRO A 191 4.47 13.51 -1.69
CA PRO A 191 4.22 12.83 -0.43
C PRO A 191 2.93 12.02 -0.46
N GLY A 192 2.87 10.96 0.34
CA GLY A 192 1.61 10.33 0.71
C GLY A 192 0.79 11.25 1.63
N ALA A 193 -0.41 10.81 2.00
CA ALA A 193 -1.27 11.54 2.93
C ALA A 193 -0.60 11.77 4.29
N GLY A 194 -0.84 12.95 4.87
CA GLY A 194 -0.36 13.36 6.20
C GLY A 194 0.83 14.32 6.16
N VAL A 195 1.00 15.02 7.29
CA VAL A 195 2.13 15.96 7.49
C VAL A 195 3.34 15.15 7.96
N ARG A 196 4.42 15.21 7.20
CA ARG A 196 5.69 14.50 7.51
C ARG A 196 6.87 15.39 7.17
N PRO A 197 7.98 15.32 7.95
CA PRO A 197 9.22 15.94 7.55
C PRO A 197 9.75 15.26 6.27
N TYR A 198 10.28 16.07 5.35
CA TYR A 198 10.88 15.61 4.11
C TYR A 198 12.40 15.76 4.20
N GLU A 199 13.13 14.68 3.89
CA GLU A 199 14.60 14.69 3.93
C GLU A 199 15.24 14.75 2.55
N GLY A 200 14.45 14.54 1.49
CA GLY A 200 14.92 14.44 0.12
C GLY A 200 15.35 13.03 -0.29
N HIS A 201 15.54 12.83 -1.59
CA HIS A 201 15.96 11.55 -2.18
C HIS A 201 17.40 11.59 -2.64
N ILE A 202 18.33 11.80 -1.68
CA ILE A 202 19.75 11.98 -1.93
C ILE A 202 20.37 10.75 -2.61
N ALA A 203 20.04 9.56 -2.13
CA ALA A 203 20.58 8.30 -2.67
C ALA A 203 20.19 8.05 -4.14
N GLU A 204 19.02 8.50 -4.56
CA GLU A 204 18.60 8.46 -5.97
C GLU A 204 19.37 9.49 -6.79
N ALA A 205 19.53 10.72 -6.28
CA ALA A 205 20.29 11.78 -6.94
C ALA A 205 21.78 11.45 -7.08
N GLU A 206 22.36 10.65 -6.19
CA GLU A 206 23.76 10.20 -6.31
C GLU A 206 24.03 9.25 -7.48
N LYS A 207 22.96 8.67 -8.05
CA LYS A 207 23.07 7.76 -9.20
C LYS A 207 23.02 8.49 -10.55
N GLY A 208 22.64 9.74 -10.56
CA GLY A 208 22.51 10.57 -11.76
C GLY A 208 21.12 10.55 -12.37
#